data_297b7ec6d987c524e15f09378da9d9ef
#
_entry.id   297b7ec6d987c524e15f09378da9d9ef
#
_cell.length_a   1.000
_cell.length_b   1.000
_cell.length_c   1.000
_cell.angle_alpha   90.00
_cell.angle_beta   90.00
_cell.angle_gamma   90.00
#
_symmetry.space_group_name_H-M   'P 1'
#
loop_
_entity.id
_entity.type
_entity.pdbx_description
1 polymer ?
#
loop_
_entity_poly.entity_id
_entity_poly.type
_entity_poly.pdbx_seq_one_letter_code
_entity_poly.pdbx_strand_id
1 'polypeptide(L)'
;MLFRSLLSFSFPTHAQKPVYRCETAGKVSYSDSPCVGAKEIDTTPTQGMDKMTGASRKGADVQRAEHNALMADALKPLTGMTSEQYRVHKHRFKLSPRDKAECTRLDTELPELKQRAAIAPASDKALAEVELYKARKQFNDLNC
;
A
#
# COMPACT_ATOMS: atom_id res chain seq x y z
N MET A 1 23.29 25.01 -22.21
CA MET A 1 23.11 24.46 -20.87
C MET A 1 21.70 23.89 -20.79
N LEU A 2 21.54 22.55 -20.91
CA LEU A 2 20.24 21.86 -20.91
C LEU A 2 19.99 21.38 -19.48
N PHE A 3 19.04 22.02 -18.77
CA PHE A 3 18.51 21.56 -17.48
C PHE A 3 17.63 20.33 -17.70
N ARG A 4 18.15 19.17 -17.33
CA ARG A 4 17.45 17.89 -17.34
C ARG A 4 16.67 17.81 -16.02
N SER A 5 15.38 18.19 -16.05
CA SER A 5 14.44 18.02 -14.92
C SER A 5 14.25 16.52 -14.67
N LEU A 6 14.84 16.02 -13.59
CA LEU A 6 14.56 14.70 -13.04
C LEU A 6 13.19 14.76 -12.34
N LEU A 7 12.17 14.26 -13.01
CA LEU A 7 10.86 13.99 -12.39
C LEU A 7 11.02 12.84 -11.40
N SER A 8 11.11 13.17 -10.13
CA SER A 8 11.08 12.19 -9.03
C SER A 8 9.67 11.61 -8.94
N PHE A 9 9.45 10.42 -9.48
CA PHE A 9 8.25 9.64 -9.24
C PHE A 9 8.26 9.11 -7.81
N SER A 10 7.50 9.73 -6.93
CA SER A 10 7.21 9.19 -5.59
C SER A 10 6.18 8.09 -5.73
N PHE A 11 6.60 6.82 -5.65
CA PHE A 11 5.69 5.68 -5.58
C PHE A 11 5.14 5.55 -4.17
N PRO A 12 3.81 5.49 -3.97
CA PRO A 12 3.22 5.15 -2.67
C PRO A 12 3.43 3.65 -2.42
N THR A 13 4.37 3.33 -1.57
CA THR A 13 4.69 1.97 -1.17
C THR A 13 3.81 1.56 0.02
N HIS A 14 2.78 0.79 -0.22
CA HIS A 14 1.93 0.22 0.83
C HIS A 14 2.43 -1.18 1.22
N ALA A 15 3.18 -1.26 2.30
CA ALA A 15 3.60 -2.54 2.88
C ALA A 15 2.67 -3.02 4.02
N GLN A 16 1.60 -2.30 4.32
CA GLN A 16 0.46 -2.78 5.11
C GLN A 16 -0.66 -3.19 4.17
N LYS A 17 -1.38 -4.28 4.49
CA LYS A 17 -2.58 -4.63 3.70
C LYS A 17 -3.52 -3.44 3.72
N PRO A 18 -3.91 -2.91 2.56
CA PRO A 18 -4.82 -1.78 2.51
C PRO A 18 -6.19 -2.21 3.07
N VAL A 19 -6.83 -1.35 3.82
CA VAL A 19 -8.23 -1.54 4.23
C VAL A 19 -9.12 -0.82 3.24
N TYR A 20 -10.11 -1.54 2.75
CA TYR A 20 -11.07 -1.03 1.77
C TYR A 20 -12.41 -0.71 2.42
N ARG A 21 -12.93 0.47 2.12
CA ARG A 21 -14.32 0.82 2.38
C ARG A 21 -15.15 0.41 1.18
N CYS A 22 -16.06 -0.53 1.41
CA CYS A 22 -17.00 -1.05 0.43
C CYS A 22 -18.40 -0.52 0.73
N GLU A 23 -19.13 -0.14 -0.31
CA GLU A 23 -20.51 0.32 -0.17
C GLU A 23 -21.41 -0.53 -1.08
N THR A 24 -22.36 -1.25 -0.47
CA THR A 24 -23.28 -2.12 -1.18
C THR A 24 -24.71 -1.82 -0.71
N ALA A 25 -25.56 -1.40 -1.63
CA ALA A 25 -26.97 -1.06 -1.34
C ALA A 25 -27.12 -0.07 -0.16
N GLY A 26 -26.27 0.96 -0.09
CA GLY A 26 -26.28 1.97 0.98
C GLY A 26 -25.66 1.51 2.31
N LYS A 27 -25.20 0.26 2.40
CA LYS A 27 -24.52 -0.26 3.59
C LYS A 27 -23.00 -0.18 3.41
N VAL A 28 -22.33 0.47 4.36
CA VAL A 28 -20.85 0.58 4.37
C VAL A 28 -20.26 -0.58 5.17
N SER A 29 -19.25 -1.22 4.60
CA SER A 29 -18.42 -2.23 5.27
C SER A 29 -16.95 -1.94 5.06
N TYR A 30 -16.09 -2.39 5.97
CA TYR A 30 -14.65 -2.29 5.90
C TYR A 30 -14.06 -3.69 5.86
N SER A 31 -13.11 -3.92 4.94
CA SER A 31 -12.49 -5.23 4.73
C SER A 31 -11.05 -5.07 4.25
N ASP A 32 -10.22 -6.08 4.52
CA ASP A 32 -8.90 -6.26 3.91
C ASP A 32 -8.97 -6.81 2.47
N SER A 33 -10.16 -7.30 2.07
CA SER A 33 -10.43 -7.76 0.71
C SER A 33 -11.08 -6.65 -0.12
N PRO A 34 -10.57 -6.39 -1.34
CA PRO A 34 -11.12 -5.37 -2.22
C PRO A 34 -12.52 -5.74 -2.74
N CYS A 35 -13.32 -4.74 -3.04
CA CYS A 35 -14.59 -4.87 -3.77
C CYS A 35 -14.59 -3.93 -4.99
N VAL A 36 -15.57 -4.06 -5.87
CA VAL A 36 -15.75 -3.14 -7.00
C VAL A 36 -16.14 -1.77 -6.45
N GLY A 37 -15.49 -0.69 -6.91
CA GLY A 37 -15.69 0.67 -6.39
C GLY A 37 -15.10 0.91 -4.99
N ALA A 38 -14.25 0.01 -4.49
CA ALA A 38 -13.64 0.12 -3.17
C ALA A 38 -12.80 1.39 -3.01
N LYS A 39 -13.03 2.14 -1.95
CA LYS A 39 -12.20 3.25 -1.52
C LYS A 39 -11.18 2.77 -0.50
N GLU A 40 -9.91 2.99 -0.79
CA GLU A 40 -8.80 2.67 0.10
C GLU A 40 -8.75 3.65 1.28
N ILE A 41 -8.59 3.12 2.49
CA ILE A 41 -8.54 3.91 3.73
C ILE A 41 -7.12 3.89 4.27
N ASP A 42 -6.64 5.06 4.67
CA ASP A 42 -5.38 5.19 5.39
C ASP A 42 -5.55 4.62 6.81
N THR A 43 -4.81 3.57 7.09
CA THR A 43 -4.80 2.88 8.39
C THR A 43 -3.48 3.07 9.12
N THR A 44 -2.73 4.13 8.80
CA THR A 44 -1.46 4.43 9.48
C THR A 44 -1.70 4.51 11.00
N PRO A 45 -0.99 3.70 11.79
CA PRO A 45 -1.17 3.70 13.24
C PRO A 45 -0.83 5.07 13.83
N THR A 46 -1.78 5.66 14.57
CA THR A 46 -1.56 6.91 15.29
C THR A 46 -1.08 6.63 16.71
N GLN A 47 -0.21 7.47 17.24
CA GLN A 47 0.19 7.40 18.63
C GLN A 47 -0.95 7.95 19.49
N GLY A 48 -1.59 7.08 20.28
CA GLY A 48 -2.54 7.50 21.30
C GLY A 48 -1.85 8.08 22.51
N MET A 49 -2.41 9.14 23.09
CA MET A 49 -1.96 9.72 24.36
C MET A 49 -2.88 9.21 25.48
N ASP A 50 -2.29 8.64 26.54
CA ASP A 50 -3.06 8.25 27.73
C ASP A 50 -3.43 9.52 28.50
N LYS A 51 -4.75 9.76 28.64
CA LYS A 51 -5.29 10.94 29.34
C LYS A 51 -4.92 10.97 30.85
N MET A 52 -4.63 9.82 31.44
CA MET A 52 -4.34 9.71 32.88
C MET A 52 -2.87 9.98 33.21
N THR A 53 -1.96 9.55 32.36
CA THR A 53 -0.51 9.64 32.63
C THR A 53 0.22 10.66 31.79
N GLY A 54 -0.43 11.19 30.72
CA GLY A 54 0.21 12.05 29.74
C GLY A 54 1.30 11.36 28.91
N ALA A 55 1.53 10.07 29.13
CA ALA A 55 2.49 9.29 28.39
C ALA A 55 1.90 8.72 27.10
N SER A 56 2.66 8.74 26.02
CA SER A 56 2.27 8.09 24.77
C SER A 56 2.31 6.57 24.93
N ARG A 57 1.15 5.92 24.90
CA ARG A 57 1.05 4.46 24.80
C ARG A 57 1.16 4.04 23.33
N LYS A 58 2.33 3.52 22.98
CA LYS A 58 2.54 2.95 21.65
C LYS A 58 1.96 1.55 21.58
N GLY A 59 0.99 1.32 20.70
CA GLY A 59 0.50 -0.02 20.39
C GLY A 59 1.60 -0.92 19.81
N ALA A 60 1.41 -2.24 19.89
CA ALA A 60 2.39 -3.22 19.40
C ALA A 60 2.73 -3.02 17.90
N ASP A 61 1.79 -2.52 17.12
CA ASP A 61 2.01 -2.28 15.67
C ASP A 61 2.91 -1.07 15.44
N VAL A 62 2.75 0.00 16.23
CA VAL A 62 3.63 1.18 16.19
C VAL A 62 5.05 0.80 16.62
N GLN A 63 5.20 0.03 17.70
CA GLN A 63 6.51 -0.46 18.15
C GLN A 63 7.21 -1.32 17.10
N ARG A 64 6.46 -2.22 16.43
CA ARG A 64 6.98 -3.03 15.32
C ARG A 64 7.39 -2.18 14.12
N ALA A 65 6.60 -1.16 13.77
CA ALA A 65 6.92 -0.26 12.67
C ALA A 65 8.19 0.54 12.96
N GLU A 66 8.33 1.09 14.16
CA GLU A 66 9.53 1.82 14.60
C GLU A 66 10.77 0.91 14.63
N HIS A 67 10.65 -0.31 15.18
CA HIS A 67 11.74 -1.28 15.17
C HIS A 67 12.17 -1.65 13.74
N ASN A 68 11.22 -1.88 12.84
CA ASN A 68 11.54 -2.18 11.45
C ASN A 68 12.19 -0.99 10.74
N ALA A 69 11.77 0.24 11.04
CA ALA A 69 12.39 1.45 10.51
C ALA A 69 13.83 1.59 11.00
N LEU A 70 14.07 1.40 12.30
CA LEU A 70 15.41 1.43 12.90
C LEU A 70 16.34 0.39 12.25
N MET A 71 15.86 -0.84 12.06
CA MET A 71 16.62 -1.91 11.41
C MET A 71 16.93 -1.58 9.95
N ALA A 72 15.98 -1.01 9.23
CA ALA A 72 16.17 -0.60 7.84
C ALA A 72 17.21 0.52 7.72
N ASP A 73 17.17 1.51 8.60
CA ASP A 73 18.15 2.61 8.63
C ASP A 73 19.55 2.10 8.96
N ALA A 74 19.67 1.17 9.90
CA ALA A 74 20.95 0.53 10.22
C ALA A 74 21.52 -0.29 9.05
N LEU A 75 20.67 -0.90 8.23
CA LEU A 75 21.06 -1.70 7.08
C LEU A 75 21.20 -0.89 5.78
N LYS A 76 20.72 0.36 5.75
CA LYS A 76 20.76 1.22 4.57
C LYS A 76 22.14 1.36 3.92
N PRO A 77 23.25 1.52 4.68
CA PRO A 77 24.59 1.61 4.07
C PRO A 77 24.99 0.37 3.27
N LEU A 78 24.45 -0.80 3.63
CA LEU A 78 24.74 -2.08 3.00
C LEU A 78 23.78 -2.41 1.86
N THR A 79 22.50 -2.08 2.02
CA THR A 79 21.43 -2.49 1.10
C THR A 79 21.02 -1.38 0.11
N GLY A 80 21.28 -0.12 0.43
CA GLY A 80 20.78 1.04 -0.30
C GLY A 80 19.27 1.24 -0.21
N MET A 81 18.55 0.36 0.53
CA MET A 81 17.08 0.38 0.61
C MET A 81 16.57 1.42 1.60
N THR A 82 15.46 2.07 1.28
CA THR A 82 14.68 2.85 2.25
C THR A 82 13.98 1.91 3.24
N SER A 83 13.54 2.43 4.39
CA SER A 83 12.80 1.65 5.39
C SER A 83 11.55 0.97 4.80
N GLU A 84 10.91 1.62 3.86
CA GLU A 84 9.74 1.14 3.16
C GLU A 84 10.06 0.01 2.16
N GLN A 85 11.10 0.21 1.34
CA GLN A 85 11.60 -0.83 0.43
C GLN A 85 12.07 -2.07 1.19
N TYR A 86 12.73 -1.88 2.34
CA TYR A 86 13.15 -2.97 3.21
C TYR A 86 11.96 -3.75 3.77
N ARG A 87 10.89 -3.07 4.18
CA ARG A 87 9.65 -3.68 4.67
C ARG A 87 8.98 -4.53 3.59
N VAL A 88 8.83 -4.00 2.37
CA VAL A 88 8.29 -4.74 1.21
C VAL A 88 9.16 -5.95 0.90
N HIS A 89 10.49 -5.76 0.84
CA HIS A 89 11.43 -6.85 0.58
C HIS A 89 11.30 -7.96 1.63
N LYS A 90 11.28 -7.61 2.92
CA LYS A 90 11.10 -8.57 4.03
C LYS A 90 9.79 -9.32 3.94
N HIS A 91 8.70 -8.62 3.59
CA HIS A 91 7.38 -9.23 3.43
C HIS A 91 7.37 -10.25 2.28
N ARG A 92 7.92 -9.86 1.13
CA ARG A 92 7.98 -10.71 -0.07
C ARG A 92 9.08 -11.76 -0.04
N PHE A 93 9.93 -11.77 0.97
CA PHE A 93 11.09 -12.69 1.01
C PHE A 93 10.69 -14.15 0.86
N LYS A 94 9.56 -14.56 1.44
CA LYS A 94 9.05 -15.94 1.43
C LYS A 94 8.27 -16.30 0.15
N LEU A 95 7.95 -15.34 -0.71
CA LEU A 95 7.22 -15.58 -1.94
C LEU A 95 8.08 -16.32 -2.96
N SER A 96 7.42 -17.09 -3.83
CA SER A 96 8.09 -17.73 -4.96
C SER A 96 8.69 -16.68 -5.92
N PRO A 97 9.71 -17.02 -6.72
CA PRO A 97 10.25 -16.09 -7.73
C PRO A 97 9.19 -15.59 -8.72
N ARG A 98 8.23 -16.45 -9.08
CA ARG A 98 7.11 -16.12 -9.95
C ARG A 98 6.19 -15.10 -9.29
N ASP A 99 5.81 -15.32 -8.02
CA ASP A 99 4.92 -14.40 -7.30
C ASP A 99 5.60 -13.06 -7.06
N LYS A 100 6.92 -13.05 -6.77
CA LYS A 100 7.70 -11.81 -6.67
C LYS A 100 7.67 -10.99 -7.95
N ALA A 101 7.85 -11.64 -9.10
CA ALA A 101 7.79 -10.98 -10.40
C ALA A 101 6.38 -10.40 -10.66
N GLU A 102 5.35 -11.16 -10.32
CA GLU A 102 3.96 -10.73 -10.46
C GLU A 102 3.62 -9.57 -9.53
N CYS A 103 4.08 -9.60 -8.26
CA CYS A 103 3.95 -8.46 -7.34
C CYS A 103 4.63 -7.21 -7.91
N THR A 104 5.81 -7.34 -8.50
CA THR A 104 6.53 -6.21 -9.10
C THR A 104 5.77 -5.63 -10.30
N ARG A 105 5.16 -6.48 -11.13
CA ARG A 105 4.30 -6.04 -12.24
C ARG A 105 3.09 -5.27 -11.72
N LEU A 106 2.42 -5.83 -10.70
CA LEU A 106 1.24 -5.21 -10.08
C LEU A 106 1.56 -3.88 -9.38
N ASP A 107 2.76 -3.71 -8.80
CA ASP A 107 3.21 -2.43 -8.21
C ASP A 107 3.20 -1.30 -9.24
N THR A 108 3.50 -1.62 -10.50
CA THR A 108 3.49 -0.63 -11.60
C THR A 108 2.10 -0.43 -12.15
N GLU A 109 1.33 -1.49 -12.29
CA GLU A 109 0.00 -1.48 -12.92
C GLU A 109 -1.08 -0.86 -12.03
N LEU A 110 -1.06 -1.14 -10.71
CA LEU A 110 -2.07 -0.65 -9.78
C LEU A 110 -2.23 0.88 -9.73
N PRO A 111 -1.14 1.69 -9.69
CA PRO A 111 -1.25 3.14 -9.75
C PRO A 111 -1.90 3.64 -11.04
N GLU A 112 -1.56 3.02 -12.18
CA GLU A 112 -2.12 3.39 -13.49
C GLU A 112 -3.62 3.07 -13.57
N LEU A 113 -4.02 1.87 -13.12
CA LEU A 113 -5.43 1.47 -13.05
C LEU A 113 -6.23 2.35 -12.08
N LYS A 114 -5.64 2.73 -10.96
CA LYS A 114 -6.24 3.64 -9.98
C LYS A 114 -6.48 5.03 -10.60
N GLN A 115 -5.49 5.55 -11.30
CA GLN A 115 -5.62 6.82 -12.02
C GLN A 115 -6.68 6.73 -13.12
N ARG A 116 -6.67 5.67 -13.93
CA ARG A 116 -7.66 5.44 -15.00
C ARG A 116 -9.06 5.39 -14.42
N ALA A 117 -9.31 4.64 -13.35
CA ALA A 117 -10.63 4.57 -12.71
C ALA A 117 -11.09 5.92 -12.13
N ALA A 118 -10.15 6.77 -11.67
CA ALA A 118 -10.48 8.08 -11.13
C ALA A 118 -10.94 9.08 -12.20
N ILE A 119 -10.35 9.03 -13.41
CA ILE A 119 -10.60 10.01 -14.50
C ILE A 119 -11.53 9.46 -15.58
N ALA A 120 -11.93 8.18 -15.52
CA ALA A 120 -12.77 7.55 -16.51
C ALA A 120 -14.13 8.28 -16.65
N PRO A 121 -14.61 8.50 -17.89
CA PRO A 121 -15.95 9.02 -18.12
C PRO A 121 -17.02 8.03 -17.62
N ALA A 122 -18.23 8.51 -17.39
CA ALA A 122 -19.32 7.70 -16.81
C ALA A 122 -19.60 6.40 -17.59
N SER A 123 -19.43 6.42 -18.92
CA SER A 123 -19.58 5.24 -19.79
C SER A 123 -18.59 4.11 -19.49
N ASP A 124 -17.35 4.46 -19.14
CA ASP A 124 -16.23 3.51 -19.03
C ASP A 124 -15.84 3.25 -17.57
N LYS A 125 -16.42 4.02 -16.64
CA LYS A 125 -16.07 3.98 -15.23
C LYS A 125 -16.25 2.60 -14.61
N ALA A 126 -17.37 1.93 -14.93
CA ALA A 126 -17.65 0.60 -14.41
C ALA A 126 -16.59 -0.43 -14.87
N LEU A 127 -16.17 -0.36 -16.12
CA LEU A 127 -15.12 -1.23 -16.65
C LEU A 127 -13.76 -0.96 -15.98
N ALA A 128 -13.39 0.32 -15.83
CA ALA A 128 -12.15 0.71 -15.20
C ALA A 128 -12.10 0.28 -13.72
N GLU A 129 -13.21 0.38 -12.99
CA GLU A 129 -13.33 -0.09 -11.62
C GLU A 129 -13.22 -1.61 -11.49
N VAL A 130 -13.77 -2.36 -12.46
CA VAL A 130 -13.65 -3.83 -12.53
C VAL A 130 -12.20 -4.25 -12.79
N GLU A 131 -11.49 -3.57 -13.71
CA GLU A 131 -10.07 -3.82 -13.97
C GLU A 131 -9.23 -3.57 -12.71
N LEU A 132 -9.42 -2.44 -12.07
CA LEU A 132 -8.74 -2.10 -10.81
C LEU A 132 -9.04 -3.13 -9.71
N TYR A 133 -10.30 -3.57 -9.58
CA TYR A 133 -10.69 -4.61 -8.64
C TYR A 133 -9.94 -5.92 -8.88
N LYS A 134 -9.87 -6.38 -10.15
CA LYS A 134 -9.16 -7.61 -10.51
C LYS A 134 -7.68 -7.55 -10.13
N ALA A 135 -7.01 -6.44 -10.45
CA ALA A 135 -5.61 -6.25 -10.11
C ALA A 135 -5.38 -6.20 -8.58
N ARG A 136 -6.24 -5.50 -7.84
CA ARG A 136 -6.19 -5.47 -6.36
C ARG A 136 -6.43 -6.85 -5.75
N LYS A 137 -7.42 -7.58 -6.29
CA LYS A 137 -7.70 -8.93 -5.84
C LYS A 137 -6.50 -9.85 -6.04
N GLN A 138 -5.89 -9.81 -7.21
CA GLN A 138 -4.68 -10.59 -7.53
C GLN A 138 -3.52 -10.22 -6.60
N PHE A 139 -3.29 -8.92 -6.34
CA PHE A 139 -2.27 -8.43 -5.41
C PHE A 139 -2.49 -8.97 -3.99
N ASN A 140 -3.74 -8.97 -3.53
CA ASN A 140 -4.10 -9.49 -2.21
C ASN A 140 -3.97 -11.02 -2.13
N ASP A 141 -4.45 -11.74 -3.14
CA ASP A 141 -4.39 -13.21 -3.22
C ASP A 141 -2.95 -13.73 -3.23
N LEU A 142 -2.04 -13.03 -3.92
CA LEU A 142 -0.60 -13.32 -3.93
C LEU A 142 0.11 -12.91 -2.64
N ASN A 143 -0.57 -12.16 -1.79
CA ASN A 143 -0.01 -11.60 -0.56
C ASN A 143 1.23 -10.72 -0.84
N CYS A 144 1.12 -9.87 -1.88
CA CYS A 144 2.17 -8.92 -2.23
C CYS A 144 2.38 -7.86 -1.14
#